data_21309618c653a6852f8e60bde0359704
#
_entry.id   21309618c653a6852f8e60bde0359704
#
_cell.length_a   1.000
_cell.length_b   1.000
_cell.length_c   1.000
_cell.angle_alpha   90.00
_cell.angle_beta   90.00
_cell.angle_gamma   90.00
#
_symmetry.space_group_name_H-M   'P 1'
#
loop_
_entity.id
_entity.type
_entity.pdbx_description
1 polymer ?
#
loop_
_entity_poly.entity_id
_entity_poly.type
_entity_poly.pdbx_seq_one_letter_code
_entity_poly.pdbx_strand_id
1 'polypeptide(L)'
;MSLIVEHLGKDYPTRSGPLTVLRDISFTLEPGESLAIMGPSGSGKSTLLHILGTLDTPTSGRVTLEGVDPFRLRERELAAFRNRRIGFVFQDHHLLPQCNVLENVLVPTLVSDRPAAEVQRRAHELLERVGLGHRLEHRPAELSGGERQRVALARALILQPLLVLADEPTGNLDAASATVVAQLLEELHRQERNILIVVTHSVELAQRFARRAELRAASLHFHPAKPLDKELSAGADSRTPPTA
;
A
#
# COMPACT_ATOMS: atom_id res chain seq x y z
N MET A 1 12.63 5.42 11.20
CA MET A 1 11.87 4.20 10.83
C MET A 1 11.72 4.22 9.32
N SER A 2 12.43 3.43 8.55
CA SER A 2 12.48 3.54 7.10
C SER A 2 12.32 2.16 6.43
N LEU A 3 11.89 2.15 5.18
CA LEU A 3 12.06 1.04 4.26
C LEU A 3 13.35 1.29 3.48
N ILE A 4 14.30 0.37 3.56
CA ILE A 4 15.56 0.43 2.82
C ILE A 4 15.65 -0.81 1.94
N VAL A 5 15.86 -0.60 0.64
CA VAL A 5 16.08 -1.63 -0.37
C VAL A 5 17.46 -1.42 -0.95
N GLU A 6 18.32 -2.45 -0.90
CA GLU A 6 19.72 -2.40 -1.29
C GLU A 6 20.06 -3.52 -2.27
N HIS A 7 20.43 -3.16 -3.49
CA HIS A 7 20.89 -4.07 -4.55
C HIS A 7 19.96 -5.28 -4.77
N LEU A 8 18.65 -5.07 -4.65
CA LEU A 8 17.65 -6.13 -4.74
C LEU A 8 17.62 -6.73 -6.14
N GLY A 9 17.77 -8.06 -6.20
CA GLY A 9 17.66 -8.85 -7.42
C GLY A 9 16.71 -10.04 -7.26
N LYS A 10 16.05 -10.41 -8.37
CA LYS A 10 15.21 -11.60 -8.43
C LYS A 10 15.39 -12.33 -9.75
N ASP A 11 15.80 -13.58 -9.64
CA ASP A 11 15.89 -14.53 -10.74
C ASP A 11 14.93 -15.70 -10.49
N TYR A 12 14.24 -16.13 -11.53
CA TYR A 12 13.47 -17.38 -11.50
C TYR A 12 14.16 -18.44 -12.36
N PRO A 13 14.31 -19.67 -11.86
CA PRO A 13 14.88 -20.77 -12.64
C PRO A 13 13.94 -21.13 -13.78
N THR A 14 14.48 -21.23 -15.01
CA THR A 14 13.76 -21.73 -16.18
C THR A 14 14.56 -22.84 -16.85
N ARG A 15 13.92 -23.59 -17.76
CA ARG A 15 14.60 -24.66 -18.53
C ARG A 15 15.77 -24.15 -19.39
N SER A 16 15.71 -22.88 -19.80
CA SER A 16 16.71 -22.24 -20.68
C SER A 16 17.77 -21.43 -19.89
N GLY A 17 17.72 -21.46 -18.55
CA GLY A 17 18.57 -20.66 -17.66
C GLY A 17 17.77 -19.71 -16.77
N PRO A 18 18.42 -18.92 -15.93
CA PRO A 18 17.73 -18.00 -15.04
C PRO A 18 17.08 -16.84 -15.80
N LEU A 19 15.82 -16.54 -15.47
CA LEU A 19 15.10 -15.37 -15.94
C LEU A 19 15.23 -14.27 -14.89
N THR A 20 16.04 -13.25 -15.19
CA THR A 20 16.18 -12.08 -14.33
C THR A 20 14.95 -11.18 -14.47
N VAL A 21 14.21 -11.02 -13.38
CA VAL A 21 13.00 -10.17 -13.30
C VAL A 21 13.28 -8.85 -12.60
N LEU A 22 14.18 -8.85 -11.62
CA LEU A 22 14.64 -7.63 -10.92
C LEU A 22 16.17 -7.63 -10.87
N ARG A 23 16.77 -6.45 -11.09
CA ARG A 23 18.22 -6.28 -11.12
C ARG A 23 18.63 -5.00 -10.43
N ASP A 24 19.44 -5.12 -9.36
CA ASP A 24 20.11 -4.02 -8.68
C ASP A 24 19.19 -2.86 -8.29
N ILE A 25 18.03 -3.18 -7.70
CA ILE A 25 17.07 -2.17 -7.28
C ILE A 25 17.46 -1.65 -5.90
N SER A 26 17.64 -0.32 -5.80
CA SER A 26 18.02 0.33 -4.54
C SER A 26 17.21 1.62 -4.36
N PHE A 27 16.58 1.78 -3.19
CA PHE A 27 15.90 3.01 -2.78
C PHE A 27 15.59 3.01 -1.27
N THR A 28 15.29 4.20 -0.76
CA THR A 28 14.85 4.39 0.64
C THR A 28 13.58 5.21 0.65
N LEU A 29 12.65 4.85 1.56
CA LEU A 29 11.41 5.58 1.85
C LEU A 29 11.27 5.75 3.37
N GLU A 30 10.89 6.97 3.78
CA GLU A 30 10.59 7.30 5.16
C GLU A 30 9.06 7.27 5.42
N PRO A 31 8.61 7.15 6.69
CA PRO A 31 7.20 7.25 7.04
C PRO A 31 6.56 8.54 6.52
N GLY A 32 5.41 8.41 5.87
CA GLY A 32 4.72 9.51 5.20
C GLY A 32 5.19 9.75 3.77
N GLU A 33 6.20 9.03 3.29
CA GLU A 33 6.56 9.06 1.86
C GLU A 33 5.79 8.01 1.05
N SER A 34 5.57 8.34 -0.21
CA SER A 34 4.91 7.44 -1.17
C SER A 34 5.70 7.34 -2.48
N LEU A 35 5.63 6.16 -3.10
CA LEU A 35 6.28 5.87 -4.37
C LEU A 35 5.29 5.18 -5.32
N ALA A 36 5.05 5.76 -6.49
CA ALA A 36 4.37 5.08 -7.57
C ALA A 36 5.37 4.44 -8.52
N ILE A 37 5.20 3.14 -8.80
CA ILE A 37 6.04 2.38 -9.71
C ILE A 37 5.20 2.00 -10.93
N MET A 38 5.58 2.54 -12.08
CA MET A 38 4.98 2.25 -13.37
C MET A 38 5.82 1.22 -14.15
N GLY A 39 5.27 0.74 -15.24
CA GLY A 39 5.96 -0.13 -16.19
C GLY A 39 4.98 -1.03 -16.95
N PRO A 40 5.41 -1.62 -18.06
CA PRO A 40 4.58 -2.50 -18.87
C PRO A 40 4.16 -3.77 -18.09
N SER A 41 3.14 -4.46 -18.59
CA SER A 41 2.76 -5.77 -18.06
C SER A 41 3.96 -6.74 -18.13
N GLY A 42 4.17 -7.53 -17.08
CA GLY A 42 5.30 -8.47 -17.01
C GLY A 42 6.66 -7.85 -16.68
N SER A 43 6.76 -6.54 -16.40
CA SER A 43 8.04 -5.90 -16.07
C SER A 43 8.62 -6.27 -14.69
N GLY A 44 7.87 -6.99 -13.84
CA GLY A 44 8.32 -7.39 -12.50
C GLY A 44 7.75 -6.55 -11.35
N LYS A 45 6.78 -5.65 -11.62
CA LYS A 45 6.18 -4.77 -10.58
C LYS A 45 5.56 -5.57 -9.43
N SER A 46 4.71 -6.54 -9.73
CA SER A 46 4.09 -7.39 -8.70
C SER A 46 5.13 -8.27 -7.99
N THR A 47 6.19 -8.73 -8.69
CA THR A 47 7.31 -9.43 -8.08
C THR A 47 8.03 -8.56 -7.05
N LEU A 48 8.34 -7.30 -7.40
CA LEU A 48 8.94 -6.34 -6.47
C LEU A 48 8.03 -6.13 -5.25
N LEU A 49 6.74 -5.92 -5.49
CA LEU A 49 5.76 -5.70 -4.44
C LEU A 49 5.60 -6.94 -3.53
N HIS A 50 5.61 -8.15 -4.11
CA HIS A 50 5.56 -9.40 -3.35
C HIS A 50 6.80 -9.60 -2.47
N ILE A 51 8.00 -9.23 -2.95
CA ILE A 51 9.22 -9.30 -2.13
C ILE A 51 9.16 -8.27 -1.00
N LEU A 52 8.81 -7.02 -1.28
CA LEU A 52 8.65 -6.00 -0.25
C LEU A 52 7.58 -6.39 0.79
N GLY A 53 6.56 -7.10 0.34
CA GLY A 53 5.50 -7.66 1.17
C GLY A 53 5.81 -9.00 1.84
N THR A 54 7.02 -9.52 1.67
CA THR A 54 7.45 -10.82 2.22
C THR A 54 6.62 -12.02 1.75
N LEU A 55 5.98 -11.91 0.58
CA LEU A 55 5.24 -13.01 -0.08
C LEU A 55 6.14 -13.82 -1.01
N ASP A 56 7.27 -13.26 -1.44
CA ASP A 56 8.34 -13.91 -2.18
C ASP A 56 9.70 -13.50 -1.59
N THR A 57 10.75 -14.25 -1.90
CA THR A 57 12.11 -14.00 -1.40
C THR A 57 13.00 -13.42 -2.50
N PRO A 58 13.90 -12.47 -2.20
CA PRO A 58 14.89 -12.00 -3.17
C PRO A 58 15.93 -13.09 -3.46
N THR A 59 16.53 -13.05 -4.65
CA THR A 59 17.69 -13.87 -5.01
C THR A 59 18.99 -13.23 -4.52
N SER A 60 19.04 -11.90 -4.51
CA SER A 60 20.19 -11.11 -4.04
C SER A 60 19.73 -9.79 -3.43
N GLY A 61 20.66 -9.11 -2.75
CA GLY A 61 20.38 -7.83 -2.10
C GLY A 61 19.69 -7.99 -0.75
N ARG A 62 19.15 -6.87 -0.25
CA ARG A 62 18.56 -6.79 1.09
C ARG A 62 17.37 -5.85 1.13
N VAL A 63 16.39 -6.20 1.97
CA VAL A 63 15.27 -5.32 2.33
C VAL A 63 15.23 -5.21 3.84
N THR A 64 15.14 -3.99 4.37
CA THR A 64 14.90 -3.76 5.80
C THR A 64 13.73 -2.81 6.00
N LEU A 65 12.88 -3.12 6.95
CA LEU A 65 11.79 -2.27 7.40
C LEU A 65 11.95 -2.04 8.91
N GLU A 66 12.08 -0.78 9.34
CA GLU A 66 12.44 -0.41 10.72
C GLU A 66 13.76 -1.06 11.21
N GLY A 67 14.74 -1.24 10.33
CA GLY A 67 16.01 -1.90 10.67
C GLY A 67 15.91 -3.43 10.78
N VAL A 68 14.72 -4.03 10.63
CA VAL A 68 14.52 -5.48 10.62
C VAL A 68 14.60 -5.99 9.19
N ASP A 69 15.45 -6.99 8.96
CA ASP A 69 15.48 -7.76 7.73
C ASP A 69 14.51 -8.94 7.86
N PRO A 70 13.33 -8.90 7.19
CA PRO A 70 12.31 -9.93 7.38
C PRO A 70 12.76 -11.31 6.88
N PHE A 71 13.68 -11.37 5.92
CA PHE A 71 14.15 -12.63 5.35
C PHE A 71 15.13 -13.40 6.25
N ARG A 72 15.53 -12.79 7.39
CA ARG A 72 16.31 -13.45 8.45
C ARG A 72 15.44 -13.97 9.59
N LEU A 73 14.14 -13.69 9.57
CA LEU A 73 13.20 -14.16 10.58
C LEU A 73 12.79 -15.60 10.30
N ARG A 74 12.50 -16.34 11.38
CA ARG A 74 11.87 -17.66 11.26
C ARG A 74 10.43 -17.51 10.77
N GLU A 75 9.87 -18.52 10.16
CA GLU A 75 8.55 -18.51 9.50
C GLU A 75 7.44 -17.88 10.36
N ARG A 76 7.34 -18.26 11.63
CA ARG A 76 6.35 -17.72 12.57
C ARG A 76 6.58 -16.22 12.85
N GLU A 77 7.84 -15.83 13.01
CA GLU A 77 8.22 -14.41 13.23
C GLU A 77 7.96 -13.58 11.99
N LEU A 78 8.26 -14.12 10.81
CA LEU A 78 7.98 -13.50 9.52
C LEU A 78 6.48 -13.30 9.29
N ALA A 79 5.65 -14.31 9.61
CA ALA A 79 4.19 -14.19 9.52
C ALA A 79 3.65 -13.11 10.46
N ALA A 80 4.14 -13.04 11.69
CA ALA A 80 3.77 -12.00 12.66
C ALA A 80 4.25 -10.61 12.23
N PHE A 81 5.46 -10.51 11.68
CA PHE A 81 6.02 -9.28 11.14
C PHE A 81 5.15 -8.77 9.98
N ARG A 82 4.86 -9.62 8.98
CA ARG A 82 4.01 -9.27 7.85
C ARG A 82 2.63 -8.79 8.30
N ASN A 83 1.99 -9.54 9.18
CA ASN A 83 0.67 -9.19 9.70
C ASN A 83 0.63 -7.80 10.37
N ARG A 84 1.64 -7.48 11.20
CA ARG A 84 1.65 -6.24 11.99
C ARG A 84 2.19 -5.03 11.24
N ARG A 85 3.11 -5.23 10.28
CA ARG A 85 3.88 -4.14 9.66
C ARG A 85 3.48 -3.84 8.23
N ILE A 86 2.78 -4.74 7.54
CA ILE A 86 2.51 -4.64 6.11
C ILE A 86 1.01 -4.77 5.84
N GLY A 87 0.44 -3.79 5.17
CA GLY A 87 -0.91 -3.81 4.64
C GLY A 87 -0.89 -4.03 3.13
N PHE A 88 -1.77 -4.89 2.63
CA PHE A 88 -1.90 -5.16 1.20
C PHE A 88 -3.24 -4.71 0.64
N VAL A 89 -3.19 -4.06 -0.51
CA VAL A 89 -4.34 -3.73 -1.36
C VAL A 89 -4.10 -4.34 -2.73
N PHE A 90 -4.86 -5.38 -3.07
CA PHE A 90 -4.73 -6.10 -4.34
C PHE A 90 -5.78 -5.63 -5.36
N GLN A 91 -5.50 -5.84 -6.64
CA GLN A 91 -6.40 -5.55 -7.74
C GLN A 91 -7.72 -6.31 -7.63
N ASP A 92 -7.68 -7.61 -7.24
CA ASP A 92 -8.84 -8.48 -7.10
C ASP A 92 -9.48 -8.46 -5.70
N HIS A 93 -9.12 -7.48 -4.86
CA HIS A 93 -9.63 -7.22 -3.51
C HIS A 93 -9.37 -8.35 -2.51
N HIS A 94 -9.43 -9.62 -2.90
CA HIS A 94 -9.23 -10.82 -2.08
C HIS A 94 -10.07 -10.80 -0.79
N LEU A 95 -11.36 -10.40 -0.91
CA LEU A 95 -12.30 -10.49 0.19
C LEU A 95 -12.78 -11.92 0.36
N LEU A 96 -12.99 -12.33 1.61
CA LEU A 96 -13.57 -13.62 1.94
C LEU A 96 -15.07 -13.58 1.65
N PRO A 97 -15.59 -14.37 0.70
CA PRO A 97 -16.98 -14.28 0.26
C PRO A 97 -17.99 -14.73 1.32
N GLN A 98 -17.57 -15.55 2.27
CA GLN A 98 -18.38 -16.02 3.39
C GLN A 98 -18.50 -15.00 4.54
N CYS A 99 -17.60 -14.02 4.59
CA CYS A 99 -17.55 -12.97 5.60
C CYS A 99 -18.27 -11.71 5.11
N ASN A 100 -18.91 -10.98 6.02
CA ASN A 100 -19.47 -9.65 5.75
C ASN A 100 -18.35 -8.59 5.68
N VAL A 101 -18.72 -7.33 5.43
CA VAL A 101 -17.79 -6.18 5.31
C VAL A 101 -16.96 -6.00 6.59
N LEU A 102 -17.64 -5.97 7.76
CA LEU A 102 -16.97 -5.79 9.04
C LEU A 102 -16.01 -6.95 9.34
N GLU A 103 -16.45 -8.17 9.14
CA GLU A 103 -15.64 -9.37 9.34
C GLU A 103 -14.42 -9.38 8.43
N ASN A 104 -14.55 -9.02 7.14
CA ASN A 104 -13.42 -8.92 6.23
C ASN A 104 -12.35 -7.92 6.70
N VAL A 105 -12.76 -6.77 7.25
CA VAL A 105 -11.82 -5.79 7.81
C VAL A 105 -11.14 -6.34 9.07
N LEU A 106 -11.83 -7.13 9.88
CA LEU A 106 -11.32 -7.70 11.12
C LEU A 106 -10.41 -8.92 10.93
N VAL A 107 -10.38 -9.59 9.75
CA VAL A 107 -9.56 -10.79 9.51
C VAL A 107 -8.10 -10.65 9.99
N PRO A 108 -7.36 -9.56 9.68
CA PRO A 108 -5.98 -9.44 10.13
C PRO A 108 -5.81 -9.39 11.65
N THR A 109 -6.87 -9.05 12.38
CA THR A 109 -6.82 -8.91 13.84
C THR A 109 -6.95 -10.22 14.59
N LEU A 110 -7.37 -11.31 13.93
CA LEU A 110 -7.57 -12.63 14.53
C LEU A 110 -6.30 -13.22 15.17
N VAL A 111 -5.13 -12.80 14.70
CA VAL A 111 -3.82 -13.22 15.20
C VAL A 111 -3.06 -12.09 15.91
N SER A 112 -3.75 -10.98 16.21
CA SER A 112 -3.19 -9.84 16.92
C SER A 112 -3.46 -9.93 18.42
N ASP A 113 -2.56 -9.36 19.24
CA ASP A 113 -2.73 -9.26 20.69
C ASP A 113 -3.57 -8.03 21.11
N ARG A 114 -4.20 -7.32 20.17
CA ARG A 114 -4.97 -6.10 20.47
C ARG A 114 -6.33 -6.47 21.08
N PRO A 115 -6.83 -5.66 22.04
CA PRO A 115 -8.14 -5.87 22.63
C PRO A 115 -9.26 -5.84 21.58
N ALA A 116 -10.20 -6.79 21.64
CA ALA A 116 -11.30 -6.90 20.68
C ALA A 116 -12.11 -5.60 20.54
N ALA A 117 -12.41 -4.92 21.65
CA ALA A 117 -13.15 -3.66 21.63
C ALA A 117 -12.40 -2.53 20.89
N GLU A 118 -11.07 -2.50 20.97
CA GLU A 118 -10.23 -1.52 20.26
C GLU A 118 -10.26 -1.76 18.75
N VAL A 119 -10.04 -3.01 18.32
CA VAL A 119 -10.02 -3.34 16.89
C VAL A 119 -11.40 -3.21 16.25
N GLN A 120 -12.48 -3.53 16.97
CA GLN A 120 -13.85 -3.29 16.50
C GLN A 120 -14.13 -1.80 16.30
N ARG A 121 -13.84 -0.96 17.30
CA ARG A 121 -14.00 0.50 17.17
C ARG A 121 -13.23 1.02 15.95
N ARG A 122 -11.97 0.63 15.80
CA ARG A 122 -11.17 1.06 14.65
C ARG A 122 -11.72 0.55 13.32
N ALA A 123 -12.27 -0.67 13.25
CA ALA A 123 -12.90 -1.17 12.05
C ALA A 123 -14.11 -0.30 11.64
N HIS A 124 -14.96 0.07 12.60
CA HIS A 124 -16.07 0.99 12.36
C HIS A 124 -15.57 2.37 11.87
N GLU A 125 -14.58 2.96 12.56
CA GLU A 125 -13.97 4.24 12.16
C GLU A 125 -13.42 4.20 10.72
N LEU A 126 -12.70 3.14 10.35
CA LEU A 126 -12.17 2.97 9.00
C LEU A 126 -13.28 2.80 7.97
N LEU A 127 -14.32 2.00 8.29
CA LEU A 127 -15.45 1.77 7.39
C LEU A 127 -16.29 3.04 7.17
N GLU A 128 -16.46 3.86 8.20
CA GLU A 128 -17.06 5.20 8.06
C GLU A 128 -16.21 6.10 7.14
N ARG A 129 -14.89 6.13 7.36
CA ARG A 129 -13.96 6.94 6.54
C ARG A 129 -13.97 6.55 5.06
N VAL A 130 -14.14 5.27 4.74
CA VAL A 130 -14.27 4.81 3.35
C VAL A 130 -15.72 4.86 2.84
N GLY A 131 -16.67 5.41 3.61
CA GLY A 131 -18.06 5.61 3.23
C GLY A 131 -18.88 4.31 3.19
N LEU A 132 -18.54 3.33 4.04
CA LEU A 132 -19.21 2.02 4.10
C LEU A 132 -19.81 1.67 5.48
N GLY A 133 -19.96 2.66 6.38
CA GLY A 133 -20.54 2.47 7.69
C GLY A 133 -21.98 1.91 7.65
N HIS A 134 -22.73 2.17 6.58
CA HIS A 134 -24.08 1.64 6.36
C HIS A 134 -24.10 0.25 5.69
N ARG A 135 -22.93 -0.37 5.40
CA ARG A 135 -22.80 -1.65 4.68
C ARG A 135 -22.16 -2.78 5.50
N LEU A 136 -22.03 -2.62 6.81
CA LEU A 136 -21.26 -3.52 7.69
C LEU A 136 -21.61 -5.00 7.53
N GLU A 137 -22.91 -5.30 7.42
CA GLU A 137 -23.45 -6.66 7.33
C GLU A 137 -23.52 -7.22 5.89
N HIS A 138 -23.23 -6.38 4.86
CA HIS A 138 -23.27 -6.83 3.47
C HIS A 138 -22.10 -7.79 3.18
N ARG A 139 -22.35 -8.75 2.31
CA ARG A 139 -21.32 -9.67 1.78
C ARG A 139 -20.67 -9.11 0.51
N PRO A 140 -19.47 -9.54 0.15
CA PRO A 140 -18.79 -9.08 -1.07
C PRO A 140 -19.60 -9.18 -2.35
N ALA A 141 -20.49 -10.16 -2.47
CA ALA A 141 -21.36 -10.33 -3.63
C ALA A 141 -22.43 -9.21 -3.78
N GLU A 142 -22.75 -8.51 -2.68
CA GLU A 142 -23.75 -7.44 -2.62
C GLU A 142 -23.12 -6.05 -2.85
N LEU A 143 -21.79 -5.99 -3.06
CA LEU A 143 -21.01 -4.76 -3.21
C LEU A 143 -20.59 -4.54 -4.66
N SER A 144 -20.55 -3.27 -5.07
CA SER A 144 -19.88 -2.86 -6.31
C SER A 144 -18.36 -3.11 -6.25
N GLY A 145 -17.66 -3.08 -7.40
CA GLY A 145 -16.20 -3.20 -7.46
C GLY A 145 -15.49 -2.15 -6.60
N GLY A 146 -15.94 -0.89 -6.69
CA GLY A 146 -15.39 0.21 -5.89
C GLY A 146 -15.65 0.05 -4.40
N GLU A 147 -16.82 -0.45 -3.99
CA GLU A 147 -17.11 -0.75 -2.58
C GLU A 147 -16.21 -1.87 -2.06
N ARG A 148 -16.03 -2.97 -2.81
CA ARG A 148 -15.09 -4.03 -2.45
C ARG A 148 -13.67 -3.53 -2.27
N GLN A 149 -13.20 -2.62 -3.15
CA GLN A 149 -11.87 -2.04 -3.04
C GLN A 149 -11.73 -1.16 -1.80
N ARG A 150 -12.77 -0.41 -1.43
CA ARG A 150 -12.79 0.38 -0.19
C ARG A 150 -12.76 -0.50 1.07
N VAL A 151 -13.42 -1.66 1.06
CA VAL A 151 -13.27 -2.67 2.13
C VAL A 151 -11.83 -3.19 2.22
N ALA A 152 -11.19 -3.49 1.08
CA ALA A 152 -9.80 -3.94 1.04
C ALA A 152 -8.82 -2.87 1.57
N LEU A 153 -9.07 -1.57 1.30
CA LEU A 153 -8.33 -0.45 1.88
C LEU A 153 -8.47 -0.41 3.41
N ALA A 154 -9.69 -0.49 3.93
CA ALA A 154 -9.94 -0.50 5.37
C ALA A 154 -9.26 -1.70 6.05
N ARG A 155 -9.36 -2.91 5.44
CA ARG A 155 -8.67 -4.12 5.92
C ARG A 155 -7.16 -3.94 5.96
N ALA A 156 -6.55 -3.34 4.93
CA ALA A 156 -5.11 -3.13 4.87
C ALA A 156 -4.60 -2.23 6.01
N LEU A 157 -5.44 -1.31 6.52
CA LEU A 157 -5.07 -0.31 7.52
C LEU A 157 -5.49 -0.66 8.96
N ILE A 158 -6.22 -1.75 9.18
CA ILE A 158 -6.79 -2.06 10.50
C ILE A 158 -5.72 -2.18 11.60
N LEU A 159 -4.58 -2.76 11.30
CA LEU A 159 -3.47 -2.94 12.23
C LEU A 159 -2.47 -1.77 12.25
N GLN A 160 -2.75 -0.67 11.55
CA GLN A 160 -1.86 0.49 11.43
C GLN A 160 -0.47 0.10 10.91
N PRO A 161 -0.40 -0.50 9.72
CA PRO A 161 0.87 -0.96 9.18
C PRO A 161 1.81 0.21 8.89
N LEU A 162 3.12 -0.02 9.00
CA LEU A 162 4.13 0.94 8.60
C LEU A 162 4.25 1.03 7.07
N LEU A 163 4.05 -0.08 6.38
CA LEU A 163 4.17 -0.18 4.92
C LEU A 163 2.82 -0.64 4.33
N VAL A 164 2.31 0.14 3.38
CA VAL A 164 1.13 -0.23 2.57
C VAL A 164 1.59 -0.47 1.14
N LEU A 165 1.24 -1.63 0.61
CA LEU A 165 1.56 -2.08 -0.73
C LEU A 165 0.28 -2.23 -1.54
N ALA A 166 0.14 -1.46 -2.61
CA ALA A 166 -1.03 -1.47 -3.47
C ALA A 166 -0.67 -1.95 -4.88
N ASP A 167 -1.22 -3.09 -5.28
CA ASP A 167 -1.04 -3.66 -6.62
C ASP A 167 -2.27 -3.33 -7.46
N GLU A 168 -2.09 -2.45 -8.46
CA GLU A 168 -3.15 -1.97 -9.38
C GLU A 168 -4.47 -1.63 -8.67
N PRO A 169 -4.46 -0.78 -7.63
CA PRO A 169 -5.61 -0.60 -6.73
C PRO A 169 -6.87 -0.04 -7.40
N THR A 170 -6.77 0.42 -8.66
CA THR A 170 -7.89 0.96 -9.46
C THR A 170 -8.10 0.21 -10.77
N GLY A 171 -7.32 -0.85 -11.04
CA GLY A 171 -7.25 -1.50 -12.36
C GLY A 171 -8.55 -2.13 -12.84
N ASN A 172 -9.40 -2.62 -11.92
CA ASN A 172 -10.66 -3.30 -12.24
C ASN A 172 -11.90 -2.41 -11.99
N LEU A 173 -11.72 -1.08 -11.88
CA LEU A 173 -12.79 -0.14 -11.52
C LEU A 173 -13.19 0.74 -12.71
N ASP A 174 -14.45 1.18 -12.73
CA ASP A 174 -14.86 2.28 -13.57
C ASP A 174 -14.18 3.60 -13.16
N ALA A 175 -14.16 4.59 -14.07
CA ALA A 175 -13.42 5.84 -13.85
C ALA A 175 -13.86 6.62 -12.59
N ALA A 176 -15.16 6.62 -12.27
CA ALA A 176 -15.67 7.31 -11.09
C ALA A 176 -15.21 6.61 -9.80
N SER A 177 -15.37 5.30 -9.73
CA SER A 177 -14.89 4.47 -8.61
C SER A 177 -13.37 4.54 -8.45
N ALA A 178 -12.61 4.53 -9.55
CA ALA A 178 -11.15 4.66 -9.55
C ALA A 178 -10.71 5.99 -8.93
N THR A 179 -11.36 7.09 -9.28
CA THR A 179 -11.08 8.41 -8.71
C THR A 179 -11.31 8.44 -7.20
N VAL A 180 -12.44 7.90 -6.73
CA VAL A 180 -12.77 7.83 -5.31
C VAL A 180 -11.76 6.99 -4.55
N VAL A 181 -11.40 5.80 -5.06
CA VAL A 181 -10.41 4.90 -4.41
C VAL A 181 -9.03 5.56 -4.36
N ALA A 182 -8.59 6.23 -5.44
CA ALA A 182 -7.32 6.94 -5.47
C ALA A 182 -7.27 8.08 -4.42
N GLN A 183 -8.34 8.87 -4.30
CA GLN A 183 -8.44 9.93 -3.29
C GLN A 183 -8.39 9.38 -1.86
N LEU A 184 -9.16 8.31 -1.58
CA LEU A 184 -9.16 7.66 -0.28
C LEU A 184 -7.78 7.08 0.07
N LEU A 185 -7.09 6.45 -0.89
CA LEU A 185 -5.75 5.91 -0.67
C LEU A 185 -4.76 7.00 -0.25
N GLU A 186 -4.78 8.17 -0.92
CA GLU A 186 -3.94 9.32 -0.56
C GLU A 186 -4.31 9.92 0.80
N GLU A 187 -5.60 10.09 1.06
CA GLU A 187 -6.07 10.65 2.31
C GLU A 187 -5.68 9.77 3.49
N LEU A 188 -5.95 8.46 3.40
CA LEU A 188 -5.62 7.48 4.42
C LEU A 188 -4.10 7.38 4.64
N HIS A 189 -3.30 7.36 3.58
CA HIS A 189 -1.84 7.40 3.66
C HIS A 189 -1.34 8.63 4.41
N ARG A 190 -1.87 9.83 4.09
CA ARG A 190 -1.47 11.08 4.73
C ARG A 190 -1.82 11.10 6.22
N GLN A 191 -3.00 10.58 6.59
CA GLN A 191 -3.46 10.56 7.98
C GLN A 191 -2.70 9.52 8.81
N GLU A 192 -2.48 8.32 8.28
CA GLU A 192 -1.78 7.22 8.98
C GLU A 192 -0.25 7.39 8.95
N ARG A 193 0.27 8.26 8.07
CA ARG A 193 1.71 8.51 7.90
C ARG A 193 2.53 7.23 7.64
N ASN A 194 1.94 6.22 7.02
CA ASN A 194 2.62 5.01 6.61
C ASN A 194 3.53 5.28 5.39
N ILE A 195 4.37 4.31 5.04
CA ILE A 195 5.06 4.28 3.74
C ILE A 195 4.08 3.66 2.74
N LEU A 196 3.85 4.30 1.59
CA LEU A 196 2.95 3.79 0.56
C LEU A 196 3.70 3.50 -0.73
N ILE A 197 3.59 2.27 -1.23
CA ILE A 197 4.07 1.90 -2.56
C ILE A 197 2.88 1.46 -3.40
N VAL A 198 2.69 2.12 -4.53
CA VAL A 198 1.64 1.78 -5.50
C VAL A 198 2.30 1.32 -6.79
N VAL A 199 1.97 0.12 -7.26
CA VAL A 199 2.33 -0.31 -8.60
C VAL A 199 1.11 -0.18 -9.51
N THR A 200 1.29 0.43 -10.67
CA THR A 200 0.19 0.67 -11.60
C THR A 200 0.66 0.90 -13.04
N HIS A 201 -0.21 0.61 -13.99
CA HIS A 201 -0.06 1.04 -15.38
C HIS A 201 -0.83 2.35 -15.66
N SER A 202 -1.65 2.84 -14.72
CA SER A 202 -2.37 4.10 -14.86
C SER A 202 -1.44 5.29 -14.62
N VAL A 203 -1.23 6.08 -15.67
CA VAL A 203 -0.45 7.33 -15.60
C VAL A 203 -1.16 8.35 -14.70
N GLU A 204 -2.50 8.39 -14.75
CA GLU A 204 -3.31 9.28 -13.93
C GLU A 204 -3.11 8.99 -12.44
N LEU A 205 -3.20 7.72 -12.03
CA LEU A 205 -2.96 7.34 -10.64
C LEU A 205 -1.52 7.66 -10.23
N ALA A 206 -0.52 7.33 -11.05
CA ALA A 206 0.90 7.58 -10.75
C ALA A 206 1.22 9.07 -10.60
N GLN A 207 0.57 9.96 -11.38
CA GLN A 207 0.76 11.41 -11.30
C GLN A 207 0.33 12.04 -9.97
N ARG A 208 -0.47 11.33 -9.17
CA ARG A 208 -0.91 11.77 -7.84
C ARG A 208 0.18 11.67 -6.79
N PHE A 209 1.27 10.93 -7.07
CA PHE A 209 2.38 10.70 -6.13
C PHE A 209 3.60 11.56 -6.48
N ALA A 210 4.24 12.12 -5.45
CA ALA A 210 5.39 13.00 -5.61
C ALA A 210 6.63 12.25 -6.13
N ARG A 211 6.87 11.01 -5.63
CA ARG A 211 7.96 10.16 -6.11
C ARG A 211 7.40 9.12 -7.07
N ARG A 212 8.01 9.04 -8.23
CA ARG A 212 7.61 8.12 -9.30
C ARG A 212 8.84 7.43 -9.88
N ALA A 213 8.67 6.17 -10.24
CA ALA A 213 9.70 5.40 -10.93
C ALA A 213 9.06 4.52 -12.00
N GLU A 214 9.85 4.13 -12.99
CA GLU A 214 9.48 3.17 -14.01
C GLU A 214 10.33 1.91 -13.86
N LEU A 215 9.68 0.75 -13.75
CA LEU A 215 10.36 -0.55 -13.79
C LEU A 215 10.45 -1.02 -15.24
N ARG A 216 11.66 -0.95 -15.80
CA ARG A 216 11.95 -1.29 -17.19
C ARG A 216 13.26 -2.07 -17.27
N ALA A 217 13.31 -3.09 -18.13
CA ALA A 217 14.49 -3.96 -18.30
C ALA A 217 15.05 -4.48 -16.97
N ALA A 218 14.16 -4.91 -16.06
CA ALA A 218 14.47 -5.41 -14.71
C ALA A 218 15.07 -4.36 -13.73
N SER A 219 15.21 -3.10 -14.12
CA SER A 219 15.80 -2.02 -13.31
C SER A 219 14.79 -0.90 -13.04
N LEU A 220 14.93 -0.23 -11.90
CA LEU A 220 14.05 0.85 -11.46
C LEU A 220 14.65 2.21 -11.81
N HIS A 221 13.93 3.00 -12.61
CA HIS A 221 14.34 4.33 -13.06
C HIS A 221 13.47 5.40 -12.43
N PHE A 222 14.03 6.23 -11.56
CA PHE A 222 13.31 7.31 -10.90
C PHE A 222 13.09 8.49 -11.84
N HIS A 223 11.88 9.03 -11.84
CA HIS A 223 11.59 10.32 -12.49
C HIS A 223 12.03 11.48 -11.61
N PRO A 224 12.39 12.63 -12.18
CA PRO A 224 12.62 13.84 -11.39
C PRO A 224 11.44 14.14 -10.49
N ALA A 225 11.71 14.50 -9.24
CA ALA A 225 10.66 14.84 -8.28
C ALA A 225 9.85 16.03 -8.81
N LYS A 226 8.51 15.93 -8.81
CA LYS A 226 7.64 17.07 -9.04
C LYS A 226 7.83 18.04 -7.86
N PRO A 227 8.09 19.34 -8.09
CA PRO A 227 8.11 20.29 -6.99
C PRO A 227 6.79 20.19 -6.21
N LEU A 228 6.87 20.06 -4.89
CA LEU A 228 5.69 20.17 -4.03
C LEU A 228 5.14 21.59 -4.19
N ASP A 229 3.90 21.72 -4.67
CA ASP A 229 3.20 22.99 -4.71
C ASP A 229 3.09 23.53 -3.27
N LYS A 230 3.86 24.59 -2.96
CA LYS A 230 3.92 25.26 -1.65
C LYS A 230 2.70 26.13 -1.34
N GLU A 231 1.53 25.85 -1.90
CA GLU A 231 0.35 26.73 -1.81
C GLU A 231 -0.58 26.49 -0.62
N LEU A 232 -0.23 25.65 0.37
CA LEU A 232 -1.12 25.39 1.52
C LEU A 232 -0.59 25.87 2.90
N SER A 233 0.48 26.68 2.94
CA SER A 233 0.98 27.22 4.22
C SER A 233 0.88 28.74 4.38
N ALA A 234 0.22 29.46 3.49
CA ALA A 234 0.14 30.94 3.53
C ALA A 234 -1.27 31.47 3.90
N GLY A 235 -2.00 30.78 4.77
CA GLY A 235 -3.37 31.15 5.15
C GLY A 235 -3.63 31.35 6.65
N ALA A 236 -2.61 31.70 7.45
CA ALA A 236 -2.83 31.94 8.87
C ALA A 236 -1.85 32.97 9.44
N ASP A 237 -1.93 34.23 8.97
CA ASP A 237 -1.49 35.35 9.78
C ASP A 237 -1.94 36.70 9.15
N SER A 238 -3.16 37.11 9.44
CA SER A 238 -3.56 38.51 9.31
C SER A 238 -4.73 38.81 10.29
N ARG A 239 -4.46 38.80 11.58
CA ARG A 239 -5.28 39.51 12.57
C ARG A 239 -4.46 40.68 13.13
N THR A 240 -4.62 41.85 12.53
CA THR A 240 -4.27 43.12 13.09
C THR A 240 -5.28 43.44 14.20
N PRO A 241 -4.85 43.84 15.41
CA PRO A 241 -5.77 44.31 16.47
C PRO A 241 -6.26 45.73 16.13
N PRO A 242 -7.51 46.08 16.48
CA PRO A 242 -8.01 47.44 16.32
C PRO A 242 -7.37 48.34 17.39
N THR A 243 -6.79 49.42 16.92
CA THR A 243 -6.40 50.56 17.77
C THR A 243 -7.61 51.28 18.33
N ALA A 244 -7.52 51.63 19.59
CA ALA A 244 -8.46 52.38 20.41
C ALA A 244 -8.87 53.73 19.85
#